data_0ca6ad2edd562485f5b221dbddab70b7
#
_entry.id   0ca6ad2edd562485f5b221dbddab70b7
#
_cell.length_a   1.000
_cell.length_b   1.000
_cell.length_c   1.000
_cell.angle_alpha   90.00
_cell.angle_beta   90.00
_cell.angle_gamma   90.00
#
_symmetry.space_group_name_H-M   'P 1'
#
loop_
_entity.id
_entity.type
_entity.pdbx_description
1 polymer ?
#
loop_
_entity_poly.entity_id
_entity_poly.type
_entity_poly.pdbx_seq_one_letter_code
_entity_poly.pdbx_strand_id
1 'polypeptide(L)'
;MSNFWESSHCRRWLVPRTALPAGRDALIETTRWMVVLGCKARMRQRVIATAIVLLRRFALASGSDWDEYAPRAVGVACLYVAAKAEECPMQAKHWVRYASHHAGYGTSLSWCSA
;
A
#
# COMPACT_ATOMS: atom_id res chain seq x y z
N MET A 1 -6.27 20.54 19.89
CA MET A 1 -5.15 19.87 19.20
C MET A 1 -5.09 18.41 19.62
N SER A 2 -5.07 17.54 18.67
CA SER A 2 -4.91 16.12 18.95
C SER A 2 -3.48 15.83 19.38
N ASN A 3 -3.34 15.12 20.51
CA ASN A 3 -2.04 14.69 21.00
C ASN A 3 -1.69 13.34 20.38
N PHE A 4 -0.53 13.26 19.71
CA PHE A 4 -0.07 12.01 19.10
C PHE A 4 -0.09 10.83 20.08
N TRP A 5 0.34 11.06 21.33
CA TRP A 5 0.44 10.01 22.34
C TRP A 5 -0.91 9.41 22.74
N GLU A 6 -2.00 10.12 22.48
CA GLU A 6 -3.37 9.64 22.71
C GLU A 6 -4.02 9.09 21.46
N SER A 7 -3.35 9.17 20.31
CA SER A 7 -3.91 8.73 19.04
C SER A 7 -4.01 7.21 18.94
N SER A 8 -4.94 6.75 18.13
CA SER A 8 -5.08 5.32 17.83
C SER A 8 -3.84 4.77 17.14
N HIS A 9 -3.14 5.60 16.36
CA HIS A 9 -1.89 5.21 15.73
C HIS A 9 -0.85 4.83 16.77
N CYS A 10 -0.66 5.70 17.78
CA CYS A 10 0.28 5.44 18.86
C CYS A 10 -0.09 4.19 19.66
N ARG A 11 -1.36 4.02 19.98
CA ARG A 11 -1.83 2.93 20.84
C ARG A 11 -1.81 1.56 20.17
N ARG A 12 -2.12 1.51 18.87
CA ARG A 12 -2.34 0.24 18.17
C ARG A 12 -1.24 -0.13 17.20
N TRP A 13 -0.53 0.85 16.66
CA TRP A 13 0.34 0.65 15.51
C TRP A 13 1.83 0.86 15.80
N LEU A 14 2.17 1.34 16.99
CA LEU A 14 3.56 1.38 17.41
C LEU A 14 3.90 0.09 18.15
N VAL A 15 4.90 -0.61 17.64
CA VAL A 15 5.34 -1.89 18.20
C VAL A 15 6.86 -1.87 18.38
N PRO A 16 7.41 -2.70 19.28
CA PRO A 16 8.86 -2.84 19.41
C PRO A 16 9.49 -3.30 18.09
N ARG A 17 10.76 -2.96 17.88
CA ARG A 17 11.49 -3.39 16.67
C ARG A 17 11.48 -4.90 16.48
N THR A 18 11.51 -5.65 17.58
CA THR A 18 11.50 -7.10 17.55
C THR A 18 10.19 -7.69 17.01
N ALA A 19 9.12 -6.92 17.07
CA ALA A 19 7.79 -7.34 16.59
C ALA A 19 7.52 -6.87 15.16
N LEU A 20 8.49 -6.19 14.50
CA LEU A 20 8.32 -5.76 13.11
C LEU A 20 8.33 -6.97 12.18
N PRO A 21 7.48 -6.96 11.14
CA PRO A 21 7.43 -8.08 10.21
C PRO A 21 8.76 -8.29 9.48
N ALA A 22 9.09 -9.52 9.19
CA ALA A 22 10.15 -9.86 8.25
C ALA A 22 9.78 -9.34 6.86
N GLY A 23 10.75 -9.21 5.97
CA GLY A 23 10.46 -8.73 4.61
C GLY A 23 10.39 -7.22 4.46
N ARG A 24 11.12 -6.48 5.30
CA ARG A 24 11.18 -5.01 5.22
C ARG A 24 11.61 -4.53 3.85
N ASP A 25 12.50 -5.25 3.17
CA ASP A 25 13.01 -4.86 1.86
C ASP A 25 11.89 -4.90 0.82
N ALA A 26 11.06 -5.94 0.84
CA ALA A 26 9.89 -6.04 -0.03
C ALA A 26 8.89 -4.93 0.25
N LEU A 27 8.71 -4.56 1.52
CA LEU A 27 7.83 -3.47 1.92
C LEU A 27 8.32 -2.13 1.40
N ILE A 28 9.61 -1.85 1.52
CA ILE A 28 10.23 -0.62 1.03
C ILE A 28 10.11 -0.54 -0.49
N GLU A 29 10.41 -1.62 -1.18
CA GLU A 29 10.32 -1.70 -2.63
C GLU A 29 8.88 -1.46 -3.11
N THR A 30 7.92 -2.11 -2.46
CA THR A 30 6.51 -1.94 -2.77
C THR A 30 6.06 -0.49 -2.54
N THR A 31 6.53 0.13 -1.46
CA THR A 31 6.24 1.54 -1.17
C THR A 31 6.73 2.46 -2.29
N ARG A 32 7.96 2.25 -2.75
CA ARG A 32 8.53 3.02 -3.86
C ARG A 32 7.72 2.85 -5.14
N TRP A 33 7.34 1.62 -5.43
CA TRP A 33 6.51 1.30 -6.58
C TRP A 33 5.14 1.98 -6.50
N MET A 34 4.52 2.00 -5.32
CA MET A 34 3.24 2.69 -5.10
C MET A 34 3.34 4.19 -5.35
N VAL A 35 4.44 4.82 -4.93
CA VAL A 35 4.65 6.25 -5.17
C VAL A 35 4.70 6.53 -6.67
N VAL A 36 5.46 5.73 -7.41
CA VAL A 36 5.56 5.89 -8.87
C VAL A 36 4.20 5.68 -9.54
N LEU A 37 3.49 4.62 -9.14
CA LEU A 37 2.16 4.31 -9.68
C LEU A 37 1.17 5.42 -9.40
N GLY A 38 1.14 5.92 -8.16
CA GLY A 38 0.25 7.01 -7.78
C GLY A 38 0.53 8.30 -8.54
N CYS A 39 1.80 8.61 -8.75
CA CYS A 39 2.20 9.78 -9.53
C CYS A 39 1.76 9.64 -11.00
N LYS A 40 1.90 8.47 -11.57
CA LYS A 40 1.48 8.22 -12.96
C LYS A 40 -0.04 8.24 -13.12
N ALA A 41 -0.76 7.81 -12.10
CA ALA A 41 -2.23 7.92 -12.06
C ALA A 41 -2.70 9.32 -11.72
N ARG A 42 -1.78 10.26 -11.51
CA ARG A 42 -2.05 11.66 -11.16
C ARG A 42 -2.87 11.80 -9.87
N MET A 43 -2.60 10.92 -8.92
CA MET A 43 -3.22 11.00 -7.61
C MET A 43 -2.59 12.10 -6.76
N ARG A 44 -3.41 12.72 -5.91
CA ARG A 44 -2.93 13.70 -4.94
C ARG A 44 -1.98 13.02 -3.95
N GLN A 45 -1.01 13.79 -3.47
CA GLN A 45 -0.03 13.30 -2.50
C GLN A 45 -0.70 12.71 -1.26
N ARG A 46 -1.82 13.26 -0.84
CA ARG A 46 -2.60 12.77 0.30
C ARG A 46 -3.07 11.33 0.09
N VAL A 47 -3.52 10.99 -1.12
CA VAL A 47 -3.94 9.63 -1.45
C VAL A 47 -2.76 8.67 -1.34
N ILE A 48 -1.62 9.05 -1.90
CA ILE A 48 -0.41 8.22 -1.87
C ILE A 48 0.06 8.01 -0.43
N ALA A 49 0.08 9.07 0.38
CA ALA A 49 0.48 8.99 1.79
C ALA A 49 -0.44 8.06 2.59
N THR A 50 -1.74 8.20 2.40
CA THR A 50 -2.74 7.35 3.07
C THR A 50 -2.56 5.89 2.66
N ALA A 51 -2.32 5.64 1.37
CA ALA A 51 -2.10 4.29 0.86
C ALA A 51 -0.86 3.64 1.49
N ILE A 52 0.21 4.40 1.65
CA ILE A 52 1.45 3.91 2.28
C ILE A 52 1.21 3.54 3.74
N VAL A 53 0.45 4.37 4.47
CA VAL A 53 0.10 4.07 5.87
C VAL A 53 -0.72 2.78 5.93
N LEU A 54 -1.69 2.60 5.05
CA LEU A 54 -2.51 1.39 4.99
C LEU A 54 -1.67 0.15 4.69
N LEU A 55 -0.71 0.27 3.77
CA LEU A 55 0.19 -0.84 3.45
C LEU A 55 1.01 -1.27 4.67
N ARG A 56 1.57 -0.31 5.38
CA ARG A 56 2.38 -0.58 6.57
C ARG A 56 1.56 -1.22 7.68
N ARG A 57 0.33 -0.73 7.89
CA ARG A 57 -0.58 -1.32 8.86
C ARG A 57 -0.99 -2.74 8.49
N PHE A 58 -1.24 -2.98 7.20
CA PHE A 58 -1.54 -4.32 6.71
C PHE A 58 -0.37 -5.28 6.96
N ALA A 59 0.84 -4.87 6.63
CA ALA A 59 2.03 -5.69 6.84
C ALA A 59 2.23 -6.01 8.32
N LEU A 60 2.00 -5.04 9.19
CA LEU A 60 2.11 -5.22 10.63
C LEU A 60 1.04 -6.20 11.16
N ALA A 61 -0.19 -6.05 10.71
CA ALA A 61 -1.31 -6.91 11.13
C ALA A 61 -1.15 -8.34 10.62
N SER A 62 -0.55 -8.52 9.43
CA SER A 62 -0.31 -9.84 8.85
C SER A 62 0.86 -10.59 9.49
N GLY A 63 1.76 -9.87 10.15
CA GLY A 63 2.91 -10.47 10.82
C GLY A 63 3.78 -11.28 9.86
N SER A 64 4.03 -12.54 10.18
CA SER A 64 4.86 -13.43 9.38
C SER A 64 4.19 -13.85 8.06
N ASP A 65 2.90 -13.66 7.95
CA ASP A 65 2.14 -14.09 6.77
C ASP A 65 2.23 -13.08 5.62
N TRP A 66 2.95 -11.98 5.82
CA TRP A 66 3.14 -10.95 4.79
C TRP A 66 3.65 -11.53 3.47
N ASP A 67 4.55 -12.51 3.55
CA ASP A 67 5.17 -13.12 2.38
C ASP A 67 4.18 -13.97 1.55
N GLU A 68 3.06 -14.37 2.14
CA GLU A 68 2.01 -15.12 1.43
C GLU A 68 1.21 -14.23 0.47
N TYR A 69 1.25 -12.93 0.67
CA TYR A 69 0.52 -11.99 -0.17
C TYR A 69 1.43 -11.46 -1.27
N ALA A 70 0.84 -11.19 -2.43
CA ALA A 70 1.55 -10.50 -3.50
C ALA A 70 1.67 -9.02 -3.12
N PRO A 71 2.86 -8.51 -2.78
CA PRO A 71 2.99 -7.14 -2.24
C PRO A 71 2.42 -6.07 -3.15
N ARG A 72 2.61 -6.20 -4.45
CA ARG A 72 2.10 -5.22 -5.42
C ARG A 72 0.58 -5.22 -5.50
N ALA A 73 -0.05 -6.39 -5.41
CA ALA A 73 -1.51 -6.49 -5.38
C ALA A 73 -2.08 -5.80 -4.14
N VAL A 74 -1.46 -6.01 -2.99
CA VAL A 74 -1.83 -5.33 -1.75
C VAL A 74 -1.63 -3.82 -1.89
N GLY A 75 -0.52 -3.40 -2.50
CA GLY A 75 -0.24 -1.98 -2.75
C GLY A 75 -1.30 -1.31 -3.60
N VAL A 76 -1.74 -1.97 -4.67
CA VAL A 76 -2.81 -1.46 -5.53
C VAL A 76 -4.13 -1.38 -4.76
N ALA A 77 -4.45 -2.39 -3.97
CA ALA A 77 -5.64 -2.39 -3.13
C ALA A 77 -5.62 -1.22 -2.14
N CYS A 78 -4.46 -0.95 -1.52
CA CYS A 78 -4.30 0.18 -0.61
C CYS A 78 -4.51 1.52 -1.32
N LEU A 79 -3.99 1.67 -2.54
CA LEU A 79 -4.21 2.87 -3.35
C LEU A 79 -5.69 3.05 -3.70
N TYR A 80 -6.37 1.98 -4.04
CA TYR A 80 -7.80 2.00 -4.34
C TYR A 80 -8.61 2.46 -3.13
N VAL A 81 -8.36 1.88 -1.97
CA VAL A 81 -9.05 2.23 -0.72
C VAL A 81 -8.73 3.67 -0.31
N ALA A 82 -7.45 4.06 -0.41
CA ALA A 82 -7.03 5.42 -0.05
C ALA A 82 -7.68 6.47 -0.95
N ALA A 83 -7.82 6.19 -2.25
CA ALA A 83 -8.48 7.09 -3.18
C ALA A 83 -9.95 7.31 -2.77
N LYS A 84 -10.64 6.26 -2.37
CA LYS A 84 -12.01 6.38 -1.86
C LYS A 84 -12.06 7.17 -0.55
N ALA A 85 -11.15 6.87 0.37
CA ALA A 85 -11.11 7.53 1.68
C ALA A 85 -10.83 9.03 1.57
N GLU A 86 -10.03 9.43 0.61
CA GLU A 86 -9.65 10.83 0.38
C GLU A 86 -10.57 11.52 -0.65
N GLU A 87 -11.69 10.92 -0.98
CA GLU A 87 -12.69 11.48 -1.90
C GLU A 87 -12.15 11.76 -3.30
N CYS A 88 -11.23 10.93 -3.76
CA CYS A 88 -10.69 10.98 -5.12
C CYS A 88 -10.83 9.61 -5.78
N PRO A 89 -12.05 9.03 -5.84
CA PRO A 89 -12.21 7.64 -6.28
C PRO A 89 -11.82 7.44 -7.74
N MET A 90 -11.20 6.30 -8.00
CA MET A 90 -10.92 5.82 -9.33
C MET A 90 -11.34 4.36 -9.41
N GLN A 91 -11.94 3.96 -10.52
CA GLN A 91 -12.44 2.60 -10.69
C GLN A 91 -11.30 1.59 -10.61
N ALA A 92 -11.59 0.43 -10.02
CA ALA A 92 -10.61 -0.63 -9.84
C ALA A 92 -9.95 -1.05 -11.17
N LYS A 93 -10.70 -1.08 -12.26
CA LYS A 93 -10.18 -1.44 -13.58
C LYS A 93 -9.07 -0.50 -14.06
N HIS A 94 -9.15 0.77 -13.70
CA HIS A 94 -8.12 1.75 -14.05
C HIS A 94 -6.84 1.51 -13.25
N TRP A 95 -6.97 1.19 -11.96
CA TRP A 95 -5.82 0.82 -11.12
C TRP A 95 -5.12 -0.43 -11.65
N VAL A 96 -5.89 -1.44 -12.04
CA VAL A 96 -5.34 -2.66 -12.62
C VAL A 96 -4.59 -2.36 -13.91
N ARG A 97 -5.15 -1.51 -14.77
CA ARG A 97 -4.51 -1.09 -16.03
C ARG A 97 -3.18 -0.38 -15.76
N TYR A 98 -3.17 0.59 -14.86
CA TYR A 98 -1.94 1.30 -14.50
C TYR A 98 -0.90 0.35 -13.93
N ALA A 99 -1.31 -0.55 -13.05
CA ALA A 99 -0.41 -1.53 -12.46
C ALA A 99 0.19 -2.46 -13.52
N SER A 100 -0.60 -2.90 -14.50
CA SER A 100 -0.13 -3.75 -15.59
C SER A 100 0.91 -3.05 -16.45
N HIS A 101 0.68 -1.77 -16.77
CA HIS A 101 1.61 -0.99 -17.59
C HIS A 101 2.91 -0.69 -16.84
N HIS A 102 2.85 -0.60 -15.52
CA HIS A 102 4.01 -0.30 -14.69
C HIS A 102 4.63 -1.52 -14.05
N ALA A 103 4.09 -2.70 -14.34
CA ALA A 103 4.74 -3.95 -14.00
C ALA A 103 5.95 -4.22 -14.91
N GLY A 104 6.58 -3.17 -15.46
CA GLY A 104 7.65 -3.22 -16.44
C GLY A 104 8.90 -4.01 -16.04
N TYR A 105 8.77 -4.90 -15.09
CA TYR A 105 9.78 -5.84 -14.67
C TYR A 105 9.34 -7.29 -14.92
N GLY A 106 8.61 -7.52 -15.99
CA GLY A 106 8.42 -8.86 -16.54
C GLY A 106 7.58 -9.83 -15.74
N THR A 107 6.91 -9.39 -14.70
CA THR A 107 5.99 -10.25 -13.96
C THR A 107 4.57 -9.99 -14.43
N SER A 108 4.05 -10.93 -15.19
CA SER A 108 2.63 -10.95 -15.48
C SER A 108 1.89 -11.00 -14.16
N LEU A 109 1.12 -9.97 -13.88
CA LEU A 109 0.21 -10.00 -12.74
C LEU A 109 -0.90 -10.98 -13.11
N SER A 110 -0.82 -12.19 -12.59
CA SER A 110 -1.76 -13.27 -12.92
C SER A 110 -3.20 -12.91 -12.59
N TRP A 111 -3.40 -11.98 -11.67
CA TRP A 111 -4.73 -11.49 -11.31
C TRP A 111 -5.29 -10.49 -12.32
N CYS A 112 -4.48 -9.98 -13.25
CA CYS A 112 -4.94 -9.11 -14.33
C CYS A 112 -5.53 -9.90 -15.50
N SER A 113 -5.28 -11.19 -15.57
CA SER A 113 -5.73 -12.05 -16.66
C SER A 113 -7.08 -12.71 -16.41
N ALA A 114 -7.68 -12.43 -15.30
CA ALA A 114 -9.01 -12.95 -14.97
C ALA A 114 -10.13 -12.07 -15.52
#